data_a28034b537be6ad677bef14b742201e8
#
_entry.id   a28034b537be6ad677bef14b742201e8
#
_cell.length_a   1.000
_cell.length_b   1.000
_cell.length_c   1.000
_cell.angle_alpha   90.00
_cell.angle_beta   90.00
_cell.angle_gamma   90.00
#
_symmetry.space_group_name_H-M   'P 1'
#
loop_
_entity.id
_entity.type
_entity.pdbx_description
1 polymer ?
#
loop_
_entity_poly.entity_id
_entity_poly.type
_entity_poly.pdbx_seq_one_letter_code
_entity_poly.pdbx_strand_id
1 'polypeptide(L)'
;MRRYSKTIRYPGLITAFVLALMTGSIQADKIWYPVEVDVWKPPFNKRQQHTSHRYTPLDKSNRRWNICVSIPHLKDAYWLAVNYGLIAEARRLDVGLSLFEAGGYEHLDVQREQIEACLAKDVDGLIISAISQDGLEDLIKTAADRDIPVIDMINGMNSSHISARVAVDFWDTGFQTGTYLRELHQDNDQPVRVAWFPGPDGASWVAAGDAGFRDALKDSSIEIISTRMGDTGHATQKRLIEIALDDHADKLDYIAGTAVTAEAAVDVLRRRGLSKKIKVLSYYYSPGVHRGIKRGSILAAPSDQQALQARIAVDVMVRVLQKQDYFKHVAPRVLLINGSKLRGWDSSTTLAPRGFRPIFSINN
;
A
#
# COMPACT_ATOMS: atom_id res chain seq x y z
N MET A 1 -62.55 -72.56 -10.37
CA MET A 1 -61.16 -72.04 -10.54
C MET A 1 -61.15 -70.59 -10.17
N ARG A 2 -60.62 -70.27 -8.94
CA ARG A 2 -60.54 -68.90 -8.43
C ARG A 2 -59.09 -68.39 -8.68
N ARG A 3 -58.98 -67.29 -9.44
CA ARG A 3 -57.70 -66.57 -9.63
C ARG A 3 -57.59 -65.50 -8.53
N TYR A 4 -56.51 -65.61 -7.70
CA TYR A 4 -56.13 -64.58 -6.73
C TYR A 4 -55.27 -63.53 -7.44
N SER A 5 -55.74 -62.28 -7.41
CA SER A 5 -54.97 -61.11 -7.81
C SER A 5 -54.15 -60.61 -6.59
N LYS A 6 -52.81 -60.62 -6.67
CA LYS A 6 -51.93 -60.03 -5.68
C LYS A 6 -51.66 -58.59 -6.05
N THR A 7 -52.17 -57.66 -5.28
CA THR A 7 -51.82 -56.22 -5.32
C THR A 7 -50.56 -56.00 -4.62
N ILE A 8 -49.47 -55.56 -5.33
CA ILE A 8 -48.19 -55.13 -4.78
C ILE A 8 -48.32 -53.65 -4.44
N ARG A 9 -48.25 -53.31 -3.16
CA ARG A 9 -48.09 -51.92 -2.65
C ARG A 9 -46.64 -51.57 -2.68
N TYR A 10 -46.23 -50.53 -3.45
CA TYR A 10 -44.94 -49.89 -3.35
C TYR A 10 -44.97 -48.83 -2.24
N PRO A 11 -44.01 -48.80 -1.30
CA PRO A 11 -43.90 -47.69 -0.37
C PRO A 11 -43.29 -46.49 -1.09
N GLY A 12 -44.01 -45.36 -1.07
CA GLY A 12 -43.53 -44.10 -1.63
C GLY A 12 -42.30 -43.61 -0.86
N LEU A 13 -41.15 -43.50 -1.55
CA LEU A 13 -39.99 -42.79 -1.08
C LEU A 13 -40.28 -41.28 -1.16
N ILE A 14 -40.51 -40.64 -0.03
CA ILE A 14 -40.51 -39.18 0.09
C ILE A 14 -39.05 -38.73 0.07
N THR A 15 -38.59 -38.26 -1.10
CA THR A 15 -37.27 -37.62 -1.22
C THR A 15 -37.37 -36.21 -0.63
N ALA A 16 -36.93 -36.04 0.62
CA ALA A 16 -36.77 -34.74 1.23
C ALA A 16 -35.61 -34.01 0.55
N PHE A 17 -35.93 -33.01 -0.26
CA PHE A 17 -34.98 -32.08 -0.84
C PHE A 17 -34.48 -31.15 0.31
N VAL A 18 -33.35 -31.47 0.90
CA VAL A 18 -32.66 -30.58 1.85
C VAL A 18 -32.07 -29.46 1.00
N LEU A 19 -32.76 -28.33 0.98
CA LEU A 19 -32.22 -27.07 0.45
C LEU A 19 -31.10 -26.62 1.41
N ALA A 20 -29.84 -26.96 1.11
CA ALA A 20 -28.67 -26.42 1.79
C ALA A 20 -28.60 -24.94 1.43
N LEU A 21 -29.17 -24.09 2.27
CA LEU A 21 -28.88 -22.66 2.32
C LEU A 21 -27.38 -22.54 2.59
N MET A 22 -26.59 -22.34 1.52
CA MET A 22 -25.24 -21.81 1.67
C MET A 22 -25.36 -20.39 2.22
N THR A 23 -25.50 -20.26 3.52
CA THR A 23 -25.17 -19.03 4.23
C THR A 23 -23.66 -18.87 4.09
N GLY A 24 -23.24 -18.19 3.01
CA GLY A 24 -21.92 -17.63 2.94
C GLY A 24 -21.73 -16.81 4.22
N SER A 25 -20.94 -17.33 5.15
CA SER A 25 -20.51 -16.58 6.30
C SER A 25 -19.82 -15.32 5.76
N ILE A 26 -20.55 -14.20 5.82
CA ILE A 26 -19.95 -12.87 5.78
C ILE A 26 -19.02 -12.91 6.97
N GLN A 27 -17.72 -13.14 6.68
CA GLN A 27 -16.68 -13.08 7.69
C GLN A 27 -16.72 -11.63 8.17
N ALA A 28 -17.32 -11.41 9.35
CA ALA A 28 -17.38 -10.10 9.97
C ALA A 28 -15.96 -9.54 9.90
N ASP A 29 -15.78 -8.43 9.19
CA ASP A 29 -14.49 -7.79 9.06
C ASP A 29 -13.92 -7.62 10.46
N LYS A 30 -12.78 -8.28 10.73
CA LYS A 30 -12.11 -8.19 12.04
C LYS A 30 -11.98 -6.72 12.35
N ILE A 31 -12.52 -6.32 13.50
CA ILE A 31 -12.31 -4.97 14.02
C ILE A 31 -10.79 -4.83 14.19
N TRP A 32 -10.16 -4.11 13.28
CA TRP A 32 -8.72 -3.94 13.19
C TRP A 32 -8.17 -2.89 14.16
N TYR A 33 -9.05 -2.38 15.05
CA TYR A 33 -8.75 -1.33 16.00
C TYR A 33 -9.02 -1.73 17.45
N PRO A 34 -8.48 -1.00 18.39
CA PRO A 34 -7.62 0.18 18.25
C PRO A 34 -6.18 -0.18 17.83
N VAL A 35 -5.49 0.76 17.19
CA VAL A 35 -4.13 0.58 16.70
C VAL A 35 -3.23 1.76 17.10
N GLU A 36 -1.94 1.49 17.32
CA GLU A 36 -0.94 2.53 17.55
C GLU A 36 -0.59 3.23 16.24
N VAL A 37 -0.63 4.55 16.26
CA VAL A 37 -0.31 5.43 15.13
C VAL A 37 0.67 6.50 15.55
N ASP A 38 1.36 7.06 14.59
CA ASP A 38 2.17 8.25 14.74
C ASP A 38 1.38 9.48 14.28
N VAL A 39 1.46 10.57 15.04
CA VAL A 39 0.78 11.84 14.77
C VAL A 39 1.79 12.95 14.75
N TRP A 40 1.86 13.69 13.66
CA TRP A 40 2.80 14.81 13.48
C TRP A 40 2.28 16.10 14.11
N LYS A 41 3.14 16.78 14.89
CA LYS A 41 2.88 18.09 15.51
C LYS A 41 4.13 18.98 15.34
N PRO A 42 4.05 20.08 14.55
CA PRO A 42 2.91 20.51 13.74
C PRO A 42 2.59 19.53 12.60
N PRO A 43 1.32 19.48 12.12
CA PRO A 43 0.93 18.67 11.00
C PRO A 43 1.67 19.10 9.73
N PHE A 44 1.85 18.19 8.77
CA PHE A 44 2.52 18.41 7.47
C PHE A 44 3.99 18.80 7.58
N ASN A 45 4.59 18.67 8.77
CA ASN A 45 6.02 18.93 8.96
C ASN A 45 6.83 17.82 8.26
N LYS A 46 7.79 18.24 7.43
CA LYS A 46 8.77 17.33 6.80
C LYS A 46 9.85 16.85 7.77
N ARG A 47 9.95 17.42 8.96
CA ARG A 47 10.83 16.94 10.03
C ARG A 47 10.09 15.86 10.79
N GLN A 48 10.71 14.74 11.04
CA GLN A 48 10.18 13.52 11.65
C GLN A 48 9.67 13.68 13.10
N GLN A 49 9.04 14.81 13.42
CA GLN A 49 8.50 15.08 14.74
C GLN A 49 7.09 14.54 14.86
N HIS A 50 6.96 13.32 15.34
CA HIS A 50 5.67 12.70 15.63
C HIS A 50 5.65 12.14 17.06
N THR A 51 4.44 11.93 17.55
CA THR A 51 4.17 11.30 18.85
C THR A 51 3.24 10.11 18.66
N SER A 52 3.42 9.09 19.50
CA SER A 52 2.56 7.91 19.45
C SER A 52 1.19 8.18 20.05
N HIS A 53 0.15 7.75 19.35
CA HIS A 53 -1.23 7.84 19.79
C HIS A 53 -1.97 6.53 19.51
N ARG A 54 -3.01 6.26 20.31
CA ARG A 54 -3.94 5.17 20.08
C ARG A 54 -5.08 5.66 19.20
N TYR A 55 -5.22 5.09 18.00
CA TYR A 55 -6.29 5.40 17.06
C TYR A 55 -7.49 4.47 17.28
N THR A 56 -8.66 5.05 17.53
CA THR A 56 -9.92 4.34 17.59
C THR A 56 -10.81 4.84 16.47
N PRO A 57 -11.30 3.99 15.56
CA PRO A 57 -12.11 4.42 14.43
C PRO A 57 -13.52 4.83 14.90
N LEU A 58 -14.25 5.48 14.01
CA LEU A 58 -15.69 5.69 14.16
C LEU A 58 -16.41 4.34 14.24
N ASP A 59 -17.44 4.24 15.06
CA ASP A 59 -18.29 3.04 15.06
C ASP A 59 -19.14 2.98 13.79
N LYS A 60 -19.67 4.13 13.35
CA LYS A 60 -20.52 4.27 12.17
C LYS A 60 -20.48 5.69 11.60
N SER A 61 -20.87 5.85 10.35
CA SER A 61 -21.20 7.16 9.79
C SER A 61 -22.62 7.60 10.20
N ASN A 62 -22.85 8.92 10.29
CA ASN A 62 -24.16 9.47 10.58
C ASN A 62 -25.08 9.56 9.37
N ARG A 63 -24.52 9.54 8.18
CA ARG A 63 -25.22 9.43 6.88
C ARG A 63 -24.33 8.78 5.84
N ARG A 64 -24.90 8.46 4.71
CA ARG A 64 -24.13 7.98 3.56
C ARG A 64 -23.48 9.16 2.82
N TRP A 65 -22.16 9.24 2.92
CA TRP A 65 -21.33 10.23 2.23
C TRP A 65 -20.85 9.66 0.89
N ASN A 66 -20.66 10.51 -0.11
CA ASN A 66 -20.11 10.14 -1.41
C ASN A 66 -18.66 10.62 -1.53
N ILE A 67 -17.72 9.69 -1.49
CA ILE A 67 -16.28 9.97 -1.50
C ILE A 67 -15.71 9.61 -2.87
N CYS A 68 -15.03 10.55 -3.51
CA CYS A 68 -14.24 10.28 -4.70
C CYS A 68 -12.77 10.01 -4.31
N VAL A 69 -12.18 8.99 -4.91
CA VAL A 69 -10.79 8.59 -4.67
C VAL A 69 -10.02 8.60 -5.98
N SER A 70 -8.84 9.22 -5.99
CA SER A 70 -7.91 9.18 -7.12
C SER A 70 -6.55 8.65 -6.67
N ILE A 71 -6.05 7.62 -7.35
CA ILE A 71 -4.77 6.97 -7.08
C ILE A 71 -3.94 6.85 -8.37
N PRO A 72 -2.61 6.68 -8.28
CA PRO A 72 -1.75 6.62 -9.47
C PRO A 72 -2.08 5.44 -10.39
N HIS A 73 -2.26 4.25 -9.86
CA HIS A 73 -2.52 3.04 -10.67
C HIS A 73 -2.96 1.84 -9.81
N LEU A 74 -3.40 0.76 -10.47
CA LEU A 74 -3.69 -0.56 -9.87
C LEU A 74 -2.84 -1.69 -10.47
N LYS A 75 -1.71 -1.36 -11.13
CA LYS A 75 -0.86 -2.32 -11.83
C LYS A 75 0.03 -3.16 -10.91
N ASP A 76 0.14 -2.80 -9.64
CA ASP A 76 0.89 -3.58 -8.65
C ASP A 76 0.07 -3.92 -7.40
N ALA A 77 0.58 -4.85 -6.61
CA ALA A 77 -0.12 -5.37 -5.44
C ALA A 77 -0.13 -4.40 -4.23
N TYR A 78 0.69 -3.36 -4.23
CA TYR A 78 0.66 -2.31 -3.21
C TYR A 78 -0.67 -1.55 -3.29
N TRP A 79 -0.97 -1.01 -4.47
CA TRP A 79 -2.20 -0.27 -4.70
C TRP A 79 -3.46 -1.14 -4.64
N LEU A 80 -3.32 -2.46 -4.91
CA LEU A 80 -4.41 -3.41 -4.68
C LEU A 80 -4.73 -3.54 -3.18
N ALA A 81 -3.72 -3.49 -2.30
CA ALA A 81 -3.94 -3.49 -0.85
C ALA A 81 -4.55 -2.16 -0.36
N VAL A 82 -4.16 -1.03 -0.96
CA VAL A 82 -4.80 0.27 -0.72
C VAL A 82 -6.28 0.22 -1.12
N ASN A 83 -6.59 -0.28 -2.32
CA ASN A 83 -7.97 -0.45 -2.77
C ASN A 83 -8.78 -1.32 -1.78
N TYR A 84 -8.19 -2.45 -1.32
CA TYR A 84 -8.84 -3.29 -0.31
C TYR A 84 -9.16 -2.51 0.98
N GLY A 85 -8.21 -1.74 1.49
CA GLY A 85 -8.41 -0.94 2.70
C GLY A 85 -9.51 0.10 2.55
N LEU A 86 -9.52 0.86 1.44
CA LEU A 86 -10.56 1.83 1.09
C LEU A 86 -11.95 1.19 1.08
N ILE A 87 -12.08 0.08 0.36
CA ILE A 87 -13.37 -0.62 0.19
C ILE A 87 -13.85 -1.25 1.49
N ALA A 88 -12.95 -1.86 2.27
CA ALA A 88 -13.31 -2.46 3.55
C ALA A 88 -13.85 -1.42 4.53
N GLU A 89 -13.22 -0.26 4.60
CA GLU A 89 -13.65 0.80 5.52
C GLU A 89 -14.89 1.54 5.03
N ALA A 90 -15.00 1.79 3.72
CA ALA A 90 -16.20 2.40 3.15
C ALA A 90 -17.45 1.53 3.40
N ARG A 91 -17.32 0.20 3.26
CA ARG A 91 -18.40 -0.73 3.60
C ARG A 91 -18.73 -0.73 5.09
N ARG A 92 -17.71 -0.72 5.95
CA ARG A 92 -17.89 -0.72 7.40
C ARG A 92 -18.65 0.53 7.89
N LEU A 93 -18.33 1.69 7.31
CA LEU A 93 -18.96 2.96 7.63
C LEU A 93 -20.23 3.25 6.82
N ASP A 94 -20.62 2.38 5.91
CA ASP A 94 -21.75 2.56 4.98
C ASP A 94 -21.66 3.87 4.19
N VAL A 95 -20.51 4.14 3.55
CA VAL A 95 -20.30 5.29 2.67
C VAL A 95 -20.13 4.87 1.23
N GLY A 96 -20.59 5.70 0.29
CA GLY A 96 -20.35 5.56 -1.14
C GLY A 96 -18.92 5.90 -1.50
N LEU A 97 -18.34 5.17 -2.43
CA LEU A 97 -16.98 5.40 -2.90
C LEU A 97 -16.90 5.20 -4.41
N SER A 98 -16.27 6.16 -5.11
CA SER A 98 -15.91 6.06 -6.52
C SER A 98 -14.40 6.19 -6.65
N LEU A 99 -13.72 5.16 -7.18
CA LEU A 99 -12.27 5.12 -7.31
C LEU A 99 -11.86 5.25 -8.78
N PHE A 100 -10.90 6.13 -9.04
CA PHE A 100 -10.23 6.33 -10.31
C PHE A 100 -8.73 6.04 -10.15
N GLU A 101 -8.13 5.48 -11.19
CA GLU A 101 -6.70 5.24 -11.27
C GLU A 101 -6.15 5.78 -12.59
N ALA A 102 -5.00 6.42 -12.56
CA ALA A 102 -4.48 7.16 -13.72
C ALA A 102 -3.60 6.30 -14.66
N GLY A 103 -3.34 5.03 -14.34
CA GLY A 103 -2.53 4.12 -15.16
C GLY A 103 -1.02 4.18 -14.92
N GLY A 104 -0.50 5.17 -14.16
CA GLY A 104 0.92 5.29 -13.86
C GLY A 104 1.33 6.67 -13.37
N TYR A 105 2.56 6.77 -12.89
CA TYR A 105 3.12 8.04 -12.42
C TYR A 105 3.44 9.03 -13.55
N GLU A 106 3.46 8.55 -14.78
CA GLU A 106 3.63 9.34 -16.01
C GLU A 106 2.34 10.06 -16.49
N HIS A 107 1.19 9.77 -15.87
CA HIS A 107 -0.13 10.24 -16.31
C HIS A 107 -0.75 11.26 -15.34
N LEU A 108 -0.02 12.33 -15.03
CA LEU A 108 -0.54 13.43 -14.21
C LEU A 108 -1.76 14.11 -14.84
N ASP A 109 -1.77 14.26 -16.15
CA ASP A 109 -2.88 14.81 -16.93
C ASP A 109 -4.17 14.00 -16.72
N VAL A 110 -4.08 12.67 -16.79
CA VAL A 110 -5.23 11.78 -16.53
C VAL A 110 -5.71 11.92 -15.08
N GLN A 111 -4.78 12.01 -14.10
CA GLN A 111 -5.18 12.21 -12.71
C GLN A 111 -5.91 13.54 -12.50
N ARG A 112 -5.47 14.62 -13.17
CA ARG A 112 -6.12 15.91 -13.13
C ARG A 112 -7.54 15.84 -13.69
N GLU A 113 -7.73 15.26 -14.89
CA GLU A 113 -9.04 15.05 -15.51
C GLU A 113 -10.00 14.26 -14.62
N GLN A 114 -9.50 13.24 -13.93
CA GLN A 114 -10.29 12.44 -12.98
C GLN A 114 -10.76 13.26 -11.78
N ILE A 115 -9.89 14.11 -11.21
CA ILE A 115 -10.24 14.98 -10.08
C ILE A 115 -11.24 16.03 -10.53
N GLU A 116 -11.05 16.64 -11.70
CA GLU A 116 -12.02 17.58 -12.31
C GLU A 116 -13.39 16.92 -12.50
N ALA A 117 -13.41 15.68 -13.00
CA ALA A 117 -14.65 14.91 -13.15
C ALA A 117 -15.33 14.59 -11.79
N CYS A 118 -14.55 14.40 -10.71
CA CYS A 118 -15.10 14.28 -9.37
C CYS A 118 -15.69 15.60 -8.88
N LEU A 119 -14.98 16.71 -9.08
CA LEU A 119 -15.44 18.04 -8.70
C LEU A 119 -16.67 18.49 -9.51
N ALA A 120 -16.85 17.98 -10.72
CA ALA A 120 -18.04 18.23 -11.53
C ALA A 120 -19.27 17.43 -11.06
N LYS A 121 -19.09 16.42 -10.20
CA LYS A 121 -20.16 15.65 -9.59
C LYS A 121 -20.44 16.16 -8.17
N ASP A 122 -21.57 15.75 -7.62
CA ASP A 122 -21.96 16.06 -6.24
C ASP A 122 -21.25 15.08 -5.29
N VAL A 123 -19.95 15.34 -5.05
CA VAL A 123 -19.13 14.55 -4.10
C VAL A 123 -18.96 15.31 -2.80
N ASP A 124 -19.01 14.60 -1.68
CA ASP A 124 -18.85 15.19 -0.35
C ASP A 124 -17.36 15.39 0.01
N GLY A 125 -16.43 14.61 -0.58
CA GLY A 125 -15.01 14.72 -0.28
C GLY A 125 -14.11 13.98 -1.26
N LEU A 126 -12.81 14.32 -1.26
CA LEU A 126 -11.79 13.74 -2.11
C LEU A 126 -10.70 13.06 -1.27
N ILE A 127 -10.34 11.82 -1.61
CA ILE A 127 -9.13 11.15 -1.11
C ILE A 127 -8.17 11.00 -2.28
N ILE A 128 -6.98 11.57 -2.19
CA ILE A 128 -6.04 11.65 -3.31
C ILE A 128 -4.67 11.09 -2.89
N SER A 129 -4.15 10.16 -3.68
CA SER A 129 -2.73 9.82 -3.67
C SER A 129 -2.08 10.47 -4.88
N ALA A 130 -1.43 11.61 -4.67
CA ALA A 130 -0.95 12.46 -5.76
C ALA A 130 0.20 11.81 -6.55
N ILE A 131 0.14 11.91 -7.88
CA ILE A 131 1.26 11.55 -8.78
C ILE A 131 2.40 12.56 -8.64
N SER A 132 2.07 13.85 -8.50
CA SER A 132 3.00 14.96 -8.38
C SER A 132 2.79 15.72 -7.07
N GLN A 133 3.87 16.20 -6.44
CA GLN A 133 3.79 17.01 -5.23
C GLN A 133 3.03 18.33 -5.42
N ASP A 134 3.20 18.97 -6.55
CA ASP A 134 2.73 20.33 -6.82
C ASP A 134 1.71 20.39 -7.96
N GLY A 135 1.60 19.34 -8.77
CA GLY A 135 0.83 19.33 -10.02
C GLY A 135 -0.69 19.34 -9.86
N LEU A 136 -1.21 19.33 -8.62
CA LEU A 136 -2.65 19.30 -8.33
C LEU A 136 -3.13 20.52 -7.51
N GLU A 137 -2.24 21.47 -7.17
CA GLU A 137 -2.54 22.55 -6.20
C GLU A 137 -3.76 23.39 -6.58
N ASP A 138 -3.94 23.73 -7.84
CA ASP A 138 -5.08 24.49 -8.34
C ASP A 138 -6.42 23.75 -8.16
N LEU A 139 -6.43 22.42 -8.34
CA LEU A 139 -7.61 21.58 -8.14
C LEU A 139 -7.92 21.40 -6.66
N ILE A 140 -6.88 21.23 -5.81
CA ILE A 140 -7.04 21.14 -4.36
C ILE A 140 -7.59 22.46 -3.80
N LYS A 141 -7.06 23.59 -4.28
CA LYS A 141 -7.61 24.91 -3.94
C LYS A 141 -9.06 25.05 -4.38
N THR A 142 -9.40 24.63 -5.61
CA THR A 142 -10.77 24.64 -6.10
C THR A 142 -11.72 23.82 -5.24
N ALA A 143 -11.27 22.64 -4.75
CA ALA A 143 -12.06 21.84 -3.80
C ALA A 143 -12.28 22.60 -2.48
N ALA A 144 -11.22 23.19 -1.92
CA ALA A 144 -11.29 23.96 -0.68
C ALA A 144 -12.21 25.19 -0.80
N ASP A 145 -12.14 25.94 -1.91
CA ASP A 145 -13.01 27.10 -2.19
C ASP A 145 -14.51 26.70 -2.29
N ARG A 146 -14.79 25.40 -2.46
CA ARG A 146 -16.14 24.81 -2.53
C ARG A 146 -16.52 24.02 -1.26
N ASP A 147 -15.75 24.17 -0.17
CA ASP A 147 -15.93 23.42 1.08
C ASP A 147 -15.89 21.89 0.91
N ILE A 148 -15.25 21.37 -0.15
CA ILE A 148 -15.05 19.94 -0.36
C ILE A 148 -13.71 19.54 0.30
N PRO A 149 -13.71 18.76 1.40
CA PRO A 149 -12.48 18.36 2.07
C PRO A 149 -11.64 17.42 1.20
N VAL A 150 -10.32 17.58 1.32
CA VAL A 150 -9.33 16.74 0.65
C VAL A 150 -8.45 16.04 1.66
N ILE A 151 -8.37 14.71 1.58
CA ILE A 151 -7.41 13.91 2.32
C ILE A 151 -6.27 13.53 1.38
N ASP A 152 -5.05 13.96 1.72
CA ASP A 152 -3.81 13.49 1.10
C ASP A 152 -3.46 12.12 1.68
N MET A 153 -3.44 11.10 0.82
CA MET A 153 -3.19 9.72 1.23
C MET A 153 -1.90 9.18 0.60
N ILE A 154 -1.02 8.62 1.43
CA ILE A 154 0.19 7.86 1.05
C ILE A 154 1.29 8.71 0.41
N ASN A 155 1.08 9.25 -0.81
CA ASN A 155 2.17 9.82 -1.61
C ASN A 155 2.70 11.16 -1.11
N GLY A 156 1.84 11.97 -0.49
CA GLY A 156 2.16 13.33 -0.06
C GLY A 156 2.07 14.36 -1.19
N MET A 157 1.50 15.53 -0.87
CA MET A 157 1.43 16.70 -1.76
C MET A 157 1.79 17.98 -1.02
N ASN A 158 2.29 18.97 -1.75
CA ASN A 158 2.59 20.30 -1.21
C ASN A 158 1.37 21.19 -1.38
N SER A 159 0.39 21.08 -0.50
CA SER A 159 -0.77 21.97 -0.49
C SER A 159 -1.15 22.35 0.94
N SER A 160 -1.43 23.62 1.15
CA SER A 160 -1.99 24.14 2.41
C SER A 160 -3.51 23.97 2.50
N HIS A 161 -4.15 23.55 1.40
CA HIS A 161 -5.61 23.43 1.29
C HIS A 161 -6.14 22.03 1.60
N ILE A 162 -5.28 21.06 1.90
CA ILE A 162 -5.72 19.74 2.35
C ILE A 162 -6.30 19.81 3.77
N SER A 163 -7.34 19.03 4.03
CA SER A 163 -7.97 18.92 5.35
C SER A 163 -7.14 18.06 6.30
N ALA A 164 -6.58 16.95 5.79
CA ALA A 164 -5.69 16.08 6.55
C ALA A 164 -4.77 15.28 5.61
N ARG A 165 -3.72 14.72 6.21
CA ARG A 165 -2.81 13.75 5.58
C ARG A 165 -2.83 12.44 6.31
N VAL A 166 -2.96 11.35 5.58
CA VAL A 166 -2.81 9.98 6.07
C VAL A 166 -1.69 9.32 5.28
N ALA A 167 -0.47 9.53 5.74
CA ALA A 167 0.73 9.06 5.06
C ALA A 167 1.86 8.87 6.07
N VAL A 168 2.60 7.77 5.95
CA VAL A 168 3.90 7.60 6.63
C VAL A 168 4.93 8.57 6.05
N ASP A 169 6.00 8.83 6.78
CA ASP A 169 7.19 9.40 6.19
C ASP A 169 7.98 8.30 5.46
N PHE A 170 8.04 8.34 4.15
CA PHE A 170 8.81 7.36 3.36
C PHE A 170 10.31 7.45 3.61
N TRP A 171 10.79 8.54 4.21
CA TRP A 171 12.16 8.59 4.73
C TRP A 171 12.39 7.45 5.72
N ASP A 172 11.42 7.16 6.61
CA ASP A 172 11.53 6.06 7.59
C ASP A 172 11.66 4.69 6.90
N THR A 173 10.95 4.46 5.81
CA THR A 173 11.06 3.18 5.08
C THR A 173 12.45 3.00 4.45
N GLY A 174 12.97 4.05 3.82
CA GLY A 174 14.34 4.07 3.30
C GLY A 174 15.37 3.91 4.42
N PHE A 175 15.23 4.69 5.50
CA PHE A 175 16.13 4.68 6.65
C PHE A 175 16.17 3.30 7.34
N GLN A 176 15.04 2.68 7.61
CA GLN A 176 14.99 1.33 8.20
C GLN A 176 15.63 0.28 7.28
N THR A 177 15.47 0.41 5.96
CA THR A 177 16.12 -0.51 5.01
C THR A 177 17.64 -0.36 5.03
N GLY A 178 18.13 0.88 5.02
CA GLY A 178 19.57 1.17 5.11
C GLY A 178 20.15 0.78 6.46
N THR A 179 19.44 1.08 7.57
CA THR A 179 19.85 0.69 8.93
C THR A 179 19.97 -0.83 9.05
N TYR A 180 18.99 -1.58 8.54
CA TYR A 180 19.05 -3.04 8.54
C TYR A 180 20.25 -3.56 7.76
N LEU A 181 20.56 -2.97 6.62
CA LEU A 181 21.73 -3.33 5.82
C LEU A 181 23.04 -3.00 6.59
N ARG A 182 23.10 -1.85 7.23
CA ARG A 182 24.25 -1.45 8.06
C ARG A 182 24.46 -2.40 9.25
N GLU A 183 23.37 -2.81 9.93
CA GLU A 183 23.44 -3.76 11.04
C GLU A 183 23.96 -5.14 10.61
N LEU A 184 23.66 -5.58 9.38
CA LEU A 184 24.20 -6.83 8.83
C LEU A 184 25.73 -6.79 8.60
N HIS A 185 26.31 -5.59 8.53
CA HIS A 185 27.72 -5.36 8.19
C HIS A 185 28.45 -4.49 9.20
N GLN A 186 27.94 -4.35 10.43
CA GLN A 186 28.53 -3.49 11.44
C GLN A 186 29.98 -3.85 11.83
N ASP A 187 30.35 -5.13 11.69
CA ASP A 187 31.68 -5.65 12.02
C ASP A 187 32.53 -5.90 10.74
N ASN A 188 32.13 -5.34 9.59
CA ASN A 188 32.80 -5.60 8.32
C ASN A 188 33.54 -4.35 7.80
N ASP A 189 34.86 -4.43 7.74
CA ASP A 189 35.71 -3.35 7.21
C ASP A 189 35.80 -3.34 5.68
N GLN A 190 35.28 -4.37 5.00
CA GLN A 190 35.29 -4.43 3.55
C GLN A 190 34.10 -3.67 2.95
N PRO A 191 34.31 -2.94 1.85
CA PRO A 191 33.22 -2.24 1.18
C PRO A 191 32.10 -3.18 0.74
N VAL A 192 30.84 -2.83 1.08
CA VAL A 192 29.63 -3.54 0.65
C VAL A 192 28.94 -2.72 -0.42
N ARG A 193 28.75 -3.27 -1.61
CA ARG A 193 28.29 -2.54 -2.79
C ARG A 193 26.86 -2.82 -3.13
N VAL A 194 26.09 -1.75 -3.29
CA VAL A 194 24.63 -1.77 -3.48
C VAL A 194 24.26 -1.13 -4.83
N ALA A 195 23.40 -1.80 -5.59
CA ALA A 195 22.61 -1.16 -6.62
C ALA A 195 21.24 -0.77 -6.03
N TRP A 196 20.90 0.53 -6.14
CA TRP A 196 19.72 1.13 -5.55
C TRP A 196 18.69 1.54 -6.60
N PHE A 197 17.41 1.15 -6.40
CA PHE A 197 16.31 1.36 -7.33
C PHE A 197 15.13 2.02 -6.58
N PRO A 198 15.17 3.34 -6.37
CA PRO A 198 14.21 4.03 -5.51
C PRO A 198 12.80 4.14 -6.08
N GLY A 199 12.63 4.10 -7.40
CA GLY A 199 11.34 4.25 -8.08
C GLY A 199 11.32 5.34 -9.14
N PRO A 200 10.14 5.85 -9.53
CA PRO A 200 10.01 6.89 -10.54
C PRO A 200 10.54 8.24 -10.06
N ASP A 201 11.25 8.93 -10.94
CA ASP A 201 11.71 10.29 -10.68
C ASP A 201 10.53 11.26 -10.50
N GLY A 202 10.73 12.29 -9.67
CA GLY A 202 9.73 13.33 -9.41
C GLY A 202 8.62 12.96 -8.41
N ALA A 203 8.52 11.71 -7.98
CA ALA A 203 7.58 11.31 -6.93
C ALA A 203 8.12 11.63 -5.52
N SER A 204 7.29 12.24 -4.67
CA SER A 204 7.70 12.67 -3.32
C SER A 204 8.16 11.53 -2.42
N TRP A 205 7.46 10.40 -2.48
CA TRP A 205 7.79 9.21 -1.71
C TRP A 205 9.15 8.61 -2.12
N VAL A 206 9.53 8.74 -3.40
CA VAL A 206 10.84 8.31 -3.91
C VAL A 206 11.94 9.19 -3.36
N ALA A 207 11.77 10.51 -3.43
CA ALA A 207 12.76 11.46 -2.90
C ALA A 207 12.96 11.27 -1.39
N ALA A 208 11.90 11.05 -0.62
CA ALA A 208 11.98 10.79 0.80
C ALA A 208 12.67 9.44 1.10
N GLY A 209 12.27 8.36 0.42
CA GLY A 209 12.87 7.03 0.60
C GLY A 209 14.35 6.99 0.21
N ASP A 210 14.73 7.65 -0.88
CA ASP A 210 16.14 7.78 -1.29
C ASP A 210 16.96 8.53 -0.25
N ALA A 211 16.45 9.66 0.26
CA ALA A 211 17.12 10.42 1.31
C ALA A 211 17.30 9.57 2.59
N GLY A 212 16.24 8.87 3.03
CA GLY A 212 16.31 8.01 4.20
C GLY A 212 17.31 6.87 4.05
N PHE A 213 17.33 6.20 2.91
CA PHE A 213 18.27 5.12 2.62
C PHE A 213 19.72 5.62 2.66
N ARG A 214 20.02 6.74 2.00
CA ARG A 214 21.35 7.35 2.00
C ARG A 214 21.75 7.86 3.38
N ASP A 215 20.83 8.46 4.14
CA ASP A 215 21.11 8.93 5.50
C ASP A 215 21.49 7.77 6.43
N ALA A 216 20.83 6.64 6.33
CA ALA A 216 21.15 5.45 7.11
C ALA A 216 22.53 4.86 6.79
N LEU A 217 23.02 5.04 5.58
CA LEU A 217 24.31 4.51 5.12
C LEU A 217 25.50 5.46 5.37
N LYS A 218 25.26 6.69 5.84
CA LYS A 218 26.34 7.61 6.21
C LYS A 218 27.27 6.99 7.24
N ASP A 219 28.54 7.25 7.09
CA ASP A 219 29.60 6.77 7.99
C ASP A 219 29.61 5.22 8.16
N SER A 220 29.30 4.50 7.07
CA SER A 220 29.38 3.03 7.00
C SER A 220 30.27 2.57 5.85
N SER A 221 30.62 1.28 5.83
CA SER A 221 31.34 0.64 4.72
C SER A 221 30.47 0.34 3.49
N ILE A 222 29.22 0.85 3.44
CA ILE A 222 28.27 0.53 2.37
C ILE A 222 28.30 1.61 1.30
N GLU A 223 28.56 1.21 0.07
CA GLU A 223 28.68 2.07 -1.09
C GLU A 223 27.52 1.84 -2.08
N ILE A 224 26.77 2.89 -2.41
CA ILE A 224 25.81 2.83 -3.51
C ILE A 224 26.59 3.07 -4.81
N ILE A 225 26.88 2.00 -5.56
CA ILE A 225 27.66 2.08 -6.79
C ILE A 225 26.81 2.27 -8.06
N SER A 226 25.50 2.09 -7.95
CA SER A 226 24.54 2.33 -9.04
C SER A 226 23.22 2.79 -8.47
N THR A 227 22.66 3.89 -8.98
CA THR A 227 21.28 4.32 -8.73
C THR A 227 20.52 4.37 -10.03
N ARG A 228 19.35 3.70 -10.10
CA ARG A 228 18.52 3.63 -11.30
C ARG A 228 17.08 4.00 -10.98
N MET A 229 16.66 5.17 -11.44
CA MET A 229 15.28 5.63 -11.35
C MET A 229 14.43 4.99 -12.44
N GLY A 230 13.13 4.78 -12.17
CA GLY A 230 12.18 4.30 -13.16
C GLY A 230 10.87 3.83 -12.54
N ASP A 231 9.83 3.77 -13.38
CA ASP A 231 8.49 3.36 -13.00
C ASP A 231 8.44 1.97 -12.31
N THR A 232 7.45 1.78 -11.44
CA THR A 232 7.23 0.53 -10.68
C THR A 232 6.64 -0.62 -11.53
N GLY A 233 6.60 -0.49 -12.84
CA GLY A 233 6.23 -1.58 -13.74
C GLY A 233 7.28 -2.69 -13.76
N HIS A 234 6.85 -3.95 -13.70
CA HIS A 234 7.75 -5.13 -13.63
C HIS A 234 8.75 -5.18 -14.80
N ALA A 235 8.30 -4.87 -16.03
CA ALA A 235 9.18 -4.87 -17.21
C ALA A 235 10.26 -3.79 -17.11
N THR A 236 9.91 -2.61 -16.66
CA THR A 236 10.85 -1.49 -16.44
C THR A 236 11.88 -1.85 -15.39
N GLN A 237 11.46 -2.34 -14.22
CA GLN A 237 12.37 -2.70 -13.14
C GLN A 237 13.30 -3.85 -13.55
N LYS A 238 12.77 -4.87 -14.24
CA LYS A 238 13.59 -5.95 -14.79
C LYS A 238 14.70 -5.42 -15.72
N ARG A 239 14.35 -4.52 -16.66
CA ARG A 239 15.34 -3.92 -17.59
C ARG A 239 16.41 -3.13 -16.84
N LEU A 240 16.04 -2.33 -15.84
CA LEU A 240 16.98 -1.55 -15.05
C LEU A 240 17.94 -2.44 -14.25
N ILE A 241 17.44 -3.56 -13.69
CA ILE A 241 18.27 -4.55 -13.00
C ILE A 241 19.24 -5.23 -13.96
N GLU A 242 18.79 -5.64 -15.16
CA GLU A 242 19.67 -6.26 -16.17
C GLU A 242 20.82 -5.32 -16.53
N ILE A 243 20.55 -4.01 -16.77
CA ILE A 243 21.57 -3.00 -17.04
C ILE A 243 22.56 -2.89 -15.86
N ALA A 244 22.07 -2.80 -14.62
CA ALA A 244 22.95 -2.68 -13.46
C ALA A 244 23.84 -3.92 -13.27
N LEU A 245 23.33 -5.11 -13.60
CA LEU A 245 24.10 -6.36 -13.56
C LEU A 245 25.10 -6.46 -14.70
N ASP A 246 24.78 -5.97 -15.90
CA ASP A 246 25.72 -5.93 -17.02
C ASP A 246 26.93 -5.02 -16.70
N ASP A 247 26.67 -3.90 -15.99
CA ASP A 247 27.71 -2.95 -15.62
C ASP A 247 28.54 -3.39 -14.39
N HIS A 248 27.92 -4.12 -13.42
CA HIS A 248 28.52 -4.25 -12.09
C HIS A 248 28.36 -5.63 -11.40
N ALA A 249 27.88 -6.69 -12.07
CA ALA A 249 27.57 -7.97 -11.41
C ALA A 249 28.74 -8.61 -10.65
N ASP A 250 29.98 -8.38 -11.10
CA ASP A 250 31.21 -8.87 -10.46
C ASP A 250 31.49 -8.21 -9.11
N LYS A 251 31.01 -6.98 -8.90
CA LYS A 251 31.25 -6.12 -7.72
C LYS A 251 30.05 -6.00 -6.77
N LEU A 252 28.83 -6.29 -7.25
CA LEU A 252 27.62 -6.11 -6.46
C LEU A 252 27.47 -7.18 -5.37
N ASP A 253 27.08 -6.73 -4.18
CA ASP A 253 26.67 -7.55 -3.04
C ASP A 253 25.16 -7.50 -2.82
N TYR A 254 24.52 -6.36 -3.13
CA TYR A 254 23.09 -6.15 -2.91
C TYR A 254 22.39 -5.44 -4.07
N ILE A 255 21.14 -5.85 -4.27
CA ILE A 255 20.11 -5.08 -4.98
C ILE A 255 19.09 -4.65 -3.95
N ALA A 256 18.89 -3.34 -3.79
CA ALA A 256 17.88 -2.77 -2.93
C ALA A 256 16.96 -1.84 -3.73
N GLY A 257 15.68 -1.79 -3.41
CA GLY A 257 14.76 -0.93 -4.15
C GLY A 257 13.29 -1.17 -3.84
N THR A 258 12.43 -0.77 -4.77
CA THR A 258 10.97 -0.95 -4.67
C THR A 258 10.60 -2.42 -4.47
N ALA A 259 9.38 -2.69 -4.03
CA ALA A 259 8.89 -4.06 -3.94
C ALA A 259 8.94 -4.78 -5.30
N VAL A 260 8.58 -4.07 -6.37
CA VAL A 260 8.63 -4.62 -7.73
C VAL A 260 10.08 -4.87 -8.18
N THR A 261 11.01 -4.00 -7.80
CA THR A 261 12.46 -4.24 -8.00
C THR A 261 12.89 -5.53 -7.30
N ALA A 262 12.55 -5.68 -6.03
CA ALA A 262 12.95 -6.86 -5.25
C ALA A 262 12.37 -8.15 -5.83
N GLU A 263 11.11 -8.15 -6.25
CA GLU A 263 10.46 -9.29 -6.92
C GLU A 263 11.15 -9.62 -8.25
N ALA A 264 11.42 -8.63 -9.09
CA ALA A 264 12.09 -8.80 -10.36
C ALA A 264 13.55 -9.27 -10.18
N ALA A 265 14.26 -8.72 -9.19
CA ALA A 265 15.64 -9.09 -8.88
C ALA A 265 15.79 -10.56 -8.51
N VAL A 266 14.89 -11.10 -7.69
CA VAL A 266 14.90 -12.55 -7.35
C VAL A 266 14.86 -13.41 -8.60
N ASP A 267 14.02 -13.08 -9.56
CA ASP A 267 13.90 -13.84 -10.81
C ASP A 267 15.10 -13.64 -11.76
N VAL A 268 15.62 -12.42 -11.87
CA VAL A 268 16.79 -12.11 -12.71
C VAL A 268 18.03 -12.79 -12.16
N LEU A 269 18.29 -12.65 -10.85
CA LEU A 269 19.45 -13.26 -10.19
C LEU A 269 19.43 -14.78 -10.29
N ARG A 270 18.24 -15.41 -10.18
CA ARG A 270 18.10 -16.85 -10.36
C ARG A 270 18.48 -17.29 -11.78
N ARG A 271 17.99 -16.59 -12.82
CA ARG A 271 18.31 -16.88 -14.22
C ARG A 271 19.80 -16.71 -14.55
N ARG A 272 20.44 -15.73 -13.94
CA ARG A 272 21.88 -15.44 -14.11
C ARG A 272 22.78 -16.28 -13.19
N GLY A 273 22.23 -17.13 -12.31
CA GLY A 273 23.01 -17.93 -11.37
C GLY A 273 23.65 -17.11 -10.23
N LEU A 274 23.16 -15.87 -9.98
CA LEU A 274 23.77 -14.92 -9.05
C LEU A 274 23.08 -14.89 -7.65
N SER A 275 22.03 -15.70 -7.41
CA SER A 275 21.23 -15.66 -6.18
C SER A 275 22.03 -15.96 -4.89
N LYS A 276 23.16 -16.68 -4.99
CA LYS A 276 24.04 -16.95 -3.85
C LYS A 276 24.97 -15.76 -3.55
N LYS A 277 25.36 -15.02 -4.57
CA LYS A 277 26.29 -13.90 -4.50
C LYS A 277 25.59 -12.60 -4.12
N ILE A 278 24.54 -12.21 -4.84
CA ILE A 278 23.85 -10.92 -4.68
C ILE A 278 22.57 -11.13 -3.88
N LYS A 279 22.43 -10.38 -2.78
CA LYS A 279 21.25 -10.42 -1.90
C LYS A 279 20.25 -9.32 -2.27
N VAL A 280 19.01 -9.49 -1.84
CA VAL A 280 17.91 -8.57 -2.21
C VAL A 280 17.26 -7.99 -0.97
N LEU A 281 17.03 -6.67 -0.99
CA LEU A 281 16.26 -5.91 -0.02
C LEU A 281 15.14 -5.15 -0.72
N SER A 282 14.04 -4.94 -0.02
CA SER A 282 12.97 -4.05 -0.46
C SER A 282 12.77 -2.93 0.55
N TYR A 283 12.38 -1.73 0.10
CA TYR A 283 12.10 -0.63 1.03
C TYR A 283 10.60 -0.32 1.19
N TYR A 284 9.72 -1.16 0.63
CA TYR A 284 8.32 -1.28 1.00
C TYR A 284 7.77 -2.68 0.72
N TYR A 285 6.57 -2.97 1.22
CA TYR A 285 6.05 -4.33 1.31
C TYR A 285 5.02 -4.69 0.24
N SER A 286 5.07 -5.94 -0.24
CA SER A 286 4.11 -6.52 -1.19
C SER A 286 3.89 -8.02 -0.91
N PRO A 287 2.88 -8.67 -1.49
CA PRO A 287 2.73 -10.12 -1.41
C PRO A 287 3.92 -10.91 -1.99
N GLY A 288 4.59 -10.38 -3.01
CA GLY A 288 5.79 -11.00 -3.58
C GLY A 288 6.98 -10.90 -2.64
N VAL A 289 7.18 -9.73 -2.04
CA VAL A 289 8.18 -9.51 -0.99
C VAL A 289 7.91 -10.43 0.21
N HIS A 290 6.66 -10.55 0.65
CA HIS A 290 6.28 -11.50 1.72
C HIS A 290 6.72 -12.93 1.40
N ARG A 291 6.42 -13.41 0.19
CA ARG A 291 6.87 -14.74 -0.25
C ARG A 291 8.40 -14.84 -0.34
N GLY A 292 9.05 -13.77 -0.80
CA GLY A 292 10.50 -13.66 -0.88
C GLY A 292 11.18 -13.78 0.49
N ILE A 293 10.69 -13.05 1.48
CA ILE A 293 11.19 -13.13 2.87
C ILE A 293 10.97 -14.53 3.44
N LYS A 294 9.78 -15.10 3.25
CA LYS A 294 9.46 -16.47 3.72
C LYS A 294 10.38 -17.54 3.12
N ARG A 295 10.86 -17.33 1.89
CA ARG A 295 11.78 -18.25 1.18
C ARG A 295 13.25 -17.91 1.38
N GLY A 296 13.57 -16.80 2.05
CA GLY A 296 14.94 -16.31 2.21
C GLY A 296 15.57 -15.72 0.94
N SER A 297 14.79 -15.45 -0.12
CA SER A 297 15.26 -14.81 -1.35
C SER A 297 15.23 -13.29 -1.29
N ILE A 298 14.50 -12.71 -0.34
CA ILE A 298 14.52 -11.30 0.05
C ILE A 298 14.80 -11.29 1.55
N LEU A 299 15.70 -10.44 2.02
CA LEU A 299 16.13 -10.45 3.41
C LEU A 299 15.14 -9.75 4.32
N ALA A 300 14.70 -8.57 3.95
CA ALA A 300 13.79 -7.76 4.73
C ALA A 300 13.07 -6.71 3.87
N ALA A 301 12.00 -6.18 4.42
CA ALA A 301 11.32 -4.98 3.92
C ALA A 301 10.55 -4.29 5.05
N PRO A 302 10.56 -2.96 5.14
CA PRO A 302 9.60 -2.23 5.95
C PRO A 302 8.20 -2.34 5.35
N SER A 303 7.22 -2.38 6.24
CA SER A 303 5.80 -2.28 5.91
C SER A 303 5.28 -0.95 6.44
N ASP A 304 4.76 -0.13 5.56
CA ASP A 304 4.05 1.10 5.86
C ASP A 304 2.56 0.87 6.13
N GLN A 305 2.13 -0.40 6.17
CA GLN A 305 0.77 -0.84 6.46
C GLN A 305 -0.28 -0.17 5.55
N GLN A 306 -0.07 -0.20 4.25
CA GLN A 306 -0.83 0.54 3.25
C GLN A 306 -2.34 0.27 3.26
N ALA A 307 -2.79 -0.94 3.57
CA ALA A 307 -4.22 -1.22 3.72
C ALA A 307 -4.81 -0.51 4.94
N LEU A 308 -4.03 -0.38 6.02
CA LEU A 308 -4.43 0.35 7.22
C LEU A 308 -4.43 1.86 6.98
N GLN A 309 -3.43 2.40 6.27
CA GLN A 309 -3.43 3.81 5.86
C GLN A 309 -4.72 4.15 5.09
N ALA A 310 -5.08 3.31 4.13
CA ALA A 310 -6.29 3.49 3.33
C ALA A 310 -7.58 3.48 4.19
N ARG A 311 -7.66 2.58 5.17
CA ARG A 311 -8.79 2.56 6.13
C ARG A 311 -8.83 3.83 6.97
N ILE A 312 -7.70 4.26 7.53
CA ILE A 312 -7.61 5.51 8.30
C ILE A 312 -8.02 6.71 7.44
N ALA A 313 -7.64 6.74 6.15
CA ALA A 313 -8.02 7.84 5.26
C ALA A 313 -9.53 7.98 5.08
N VAL A 314 -10.25 6.87 4.94
CA VAL A 314 -11.73 6.90 4.87
C VAL A 314 -12.34 7.32 6.21
N ASP A 315 -11.86 6.79 7.34
CA ASP A 315 -12.34 7.17 8.68
C ASP A 315 -12.11 8.66 8.97
N VAL A 316 -10.90 9.18 8.66
CA VAL A 316 -10.57 10.61 8.81
C VAL A 316 -11.45 11.46 7.89
N MET A 317 -11.70 11.05 6.64
CA MET A 317 -12.62 11.77 5.74
C MET A 317 -14.02 11.87 6.36
N VAL A 318 -14.56 10.78 6.87
CA VAL A 318 -15.89 10.78 7.50
C VAL A 318 -15.92 11.67 8.74
N ARG A 319 -14.87 11.69 9.58
CA ARG A 319 -14.74 12.61 10.72
C ARG A 319 -14.77 14.07 10.30
N VAL A 320 -14.02 14.43 9.25
CA VAL A 320 -13.99 15.78 8.69
C VAL A 320 -15.40 16.18 8.24
N LEU A 321 -16.07 15.32 7.47
CA LEU A 321 -17.43 15.57 6.96
C LEU A 321 -18.48 15.69 8.08
N GLN A 322 -18.30 14.98 9.19
CA GLN A 322 -19.16 15.02 10.37
C GLN A 322 -18.75 16.10 11.37
N LYS A 323 -17.69 16.87 11.11
CA LYS A 323 -17.13 17.90 12.01
C LYS A 323 -16.76 17.33 13.38
N GLN A 324 -16.26 16.09 13.40
CA GLN A 324 -15.74 15.43 14.60
C GLN A 324 -14.22 15.65 14.74
N ASP A 325 -13.68 15.39 15.92
CA ASP A 325 -12.23 15.46 16.16
C ASP A 325 -11.47 14.45 15.29
N TYR A 326 -10.38 14.91 14.66
CA TYR A 326 -9.50 14.11 13.84
C TYR A 326 -8.04 14.57 13.93
N PHE A 327 -7.13 13.69 13.60
CA PHE A 327 -5.72 14.05 13.45
C PHE A 327 -5.47 14.64 12.06
N LYS A 328 -4.88 15.83 12.02
CA LYS A 328 -4.54 16.49 10.74
C LYS A 328 -3.42 15.80 9.97
N HIS A 329 -2.53 15.08 10.66
CA HIS A 329 -1.51 14.23 10.01
C HIS A 329 -1.28 13.01 10.89
N VAL A 330 -1.62 11.84 10.37
CA VAL A 330 -1.58 10.56 11.08
C VAL A 330 -1.18 9.44 10.13
N ALA A 331 -0.43 8.47 10.63
CA ALA A 331 -0.14 7.23 9.91
C ALA A 331 0.09 6.06 10.89
N PRO A 332 -0.10 4.81 10.46
CA PRO A 332 0.39 3.66 11.20
C PRO A 332 1.93 3.67 11.24
N ARG A 333 2.50 3.01 12.25
CA ARG A 333 3.97 2.89 12.35
C ARG A 333 4.54 2.04 11.23
N VAL A 334 5.69 2.45 10.74
CA VAL A 334 6.48 1.63 9.80
C VAL A 334 7.11 0.46 10.57
N LEU A 335 6.94 -0.76 10.07
CA LEU A 335 7.40 -1.99 10.70
C LEU A 335 8.39 -2.71 9.80
N LEU A 336 9.66 -2.81 10.20
CA LEU A 336 10.63 -3.64 9.47
C LEU A 336 10.34 -5.13 9.68
N ILE A 337 10.07 -5.84 8.59
CA ILE A 337 9.76 -7.27 8.56
C ILE A 337 10.90 -8.03 7.89
N ASN A 338 11.45 -8.99 8.61
CA ASN A 338 12.45 -9.94 8.14
C ASN A 338 12.01 -11.37 8.48
N GLY A 339 12.83 -12.37 8.16
CA GLY A 339 12.48 -13.76 8.38
C GLY A 339 12.15 -14.13 9.84
N SER A 340 12.79 -13.48 10.82
CA SER A 340 12.53 -13.72 12.24
C SER A 340 11.21 -13.11 12.70
N LYS A 341 10.89 -11.92 12.25
CA LYS A 341 9.66 -11.18 12.59
C LYS A 341 8.43 -11.66 11.83
N LEU A 342 8.63 -12.38 10.72
CA LEU A 342 7.51 -12.85 9.90
C LEU A 342 6.60 -13.85 10.64
N ARG A 343 7.15 -14.60 11.60
CA ARG A 343 6.39 -15.58 12.38
C ARG A 343 5.44 -14.85 13.34
N GLY A 344 4.13 -15.07 13.17
CA GLY A 344 3.09 -14.46 14.00
C GLY A 344 2.72 -13.00 13.61
N TRP A 345 3.37 -12.43 12.59
CA TRP A 345 2.98 -11.11 12.11
C TRP A 345 1.65 -11.16 11.33
N ASP A 346 0.71 -10.31 11.73
CA ASP A 346 -0.55 -10.13 11.00
C ASP A 346 -0.35 -9.20 9.82
N SER A 347 -0.36 -9.76 8.62
CA SER A 347 -0.20 -9.00 7.38
C SER A 347 -1.48 -8.33 6.88
N SER A 348 -2.62 -8.47 7.57
CA SER A 348 -3.92 -7.94 7.11
C SER A 348 -3.98 -6.42 7.05
N THR A 349 -3.15 -5.73 7.84
CA THR A 349 -2.99 -4.27 7.78
C THR A 349 -2.18 -3.78 6.58
N THR A 350 -1.51 -4.71 5.91
CA THR A 350 -0.56 -4.43 4.82
C THR A 350 -1.01 -5.00 3.48
N LEU A 351 -1.51 -6.25 3.47
CA LEU A 351 -1.81 -6.99 2.25
C LEU A 351 -3.31 -7.19 2.04
N ALA A 352 -3.76 -7.11 0.80
CA ALA A 352 -5.08 -7.55 0.44
C ALA A 352 -5.23 -9.07 0.63
N PRO A 353 -6.43 -9.57 0.96
CA PRO A 353 -6.71 -11.01 1.02
C PRO A 353 -6.41 -11.69 -0.31
N ARG A 354 -5.99 -12.97 -0.25
CA ARG A 354 -5.74 -13.75 -1.45
C ARG A 354 -6.99 -13.81 -2.33
N GLY A 355 -6.83 -13.48 -3.62
CA GLY A 355 -7.92 -13.48 -4.60
C GLY A 355 -8.76 -12.20 -4.61
N PHE A 356 -8.43 -11.19 -3.81
CA PHE A 356 -9.05 -9.88 -3.90
C PHE A 356 -8.84 -9.29 -5.30
N ARG A 357 -9.90 -8.74 -5.86
CA ARG A 357 -9.90 -8.04 -7.15
C ARG A 357 -10.25 -6.57 -6.94
N PRO A 358 -9.70 -5.66 -7.76
CA PRO A 358 -10.01 -4.24 -7.68
C PRO A 358 -11.51 -3.96 -7.69
N ILE A 359 -11.94 -3.06 -6.82
CA ILE A 359 -13.32 -2.57 -6.75
C ILE A 359 -13.27 -1.07 -6.98
N PHE A 360 -13.96 -0.61 -8.01
CA PHE A 360 -13.93 0.80 -8.44
C PHE A 360 -15.08 1.63 -7.89
N SER A 361 -16.13 0.99 -7.40
CA SER A 361 -17.25 1.72 -6.81
C SER A 361 -17.98 0.91 -5.74
N ILE A 362 -18.48 1.63 -4.73
CA ILE A 362 -19.51 1.19 -3.81
C ILE A 362 -20.67 2.14 -4.03
N ASN A 363 -21.63 1.71 -4.83
CA ASN A 363 -22.84 2.45 -5.12
C ASN A 363 -23.99 1.96 -4.22
N ASN A 364 -25.04 2.76 -4.17
CA ASN A 364 -26.29 2.43 -3.46
C ASN A 364 -26.99 1.21 -4.05
#